data_95ace5114dbfc81e7103b0d9e2d5411e
#
_entry.id   95ace5114dbfc81e7103b0d9e2d5411e
#
_cell.length_a   1.000
_cell.length_b   1.000
_cell.length_c   1.000
_cell.angle_alpha   90.00
_cell.angle_beta   90.00
_cell.angle_gamma   90.00
#
_symmetry.space_group_name_H-M   'P 1'
#
loop_
_entity.id
_entity.type
_entity.pdbx_description
1 polymer ?
#
loop_
_entity_poly.entity_id
_entity_poly.type
_entity_poly.pdbx_seq_one_letter_code
_entity_poly.pdbx_strand_id
1 'polypeptide(L)'
;EKAMEIAERIESVGWQAEALKEIAKEMVMAGMFEQSKEVFEQAIKTAERIEDVWKRAKTLKDIAEEMAKARMVEKAKEVLEQAIKTTERIKDAEWRIWALKVIAEEMVKVGMFEQAMETAERIESVGWQAEALKEIAVGMAKAGMFEQAMKVAEMIEYAEKQAEALKEIAKEMVMAG
;
A
#
# COMPACT_ATOMS: atom_id res chain seq x y z
N GLU A 1 -1.94 -28.03 -0.69
CA GLU A 1 -0.72 -28.71 -0.19
C GLU A 1 0.34 -28.76 -1.27
N LYS A 2 0.13 -29.42 -2.43
CA LYS A 2 1.15 -29.59 -3.47
C LYS A 2 1.71 -28.26 -4.03
N ALA A 3 0.88 -27.22 -4.17
CA ALA A 3 1.34 -25.90 -4.63
C ALA A 3 2.28 -25.25 -3.61
N MET A 4 2.02 -25.41 -2.32
CA MET A 4 2.87 -24.92 -1.24
C MET A 4 4.23 -25.61 -1.25
N GLU A 5 4.26 -26.94 -1.35
CA GLU A 5 5.51 -27.71 -1.44
C GLU A 5 6.39 -27.28 -2.63
N ILE A 6 5.75 -26.93 -3.78
CA ILE A 6 6.48 -26.44 -4.95
C ILE A 6 6.98 -25.02 -4.71
N ALA A 7 6.17 -24.14 -4.11
CA ALA A 7 6.56 -22.76 -3.80
C ALA A 7 7.76 -22.72 -2.84
N GLU A 8 7.80 -23.57 -1.82
CA GLU A 8 8.89 -23.67 -0.86
C GLU A 8 10.24 -24.07 -1.50
N ARG A 9 10.22 -24.71 -2.68
CA ARG A 9 11.42 -25.11 -3.42
C ARG A 9 11.95 -24.03 -4.36
N ILE A 10 11.26 -22.90 -4.48
CA ILE A 10 11.72 -21.78 -5.33
C ILE A 10 12.96 -21.16 -4.68
N GLU A 11 14.11 -21.23 -5.35
CA GLU A 11 15.39 -20.74 -4.83
C GLU A 11 15.41 -19.20 -4.66
N SER A 12 14.78 -18.49 -5.57
CA SER A 12 14.67 -17.02 -5.50
C SER A 12 13.65 -16.61 -4.45
N VAL A 13 14.13 -16.02 -3.35
CA VAL A 13 13.29 -15.57 -2.22
C VAL A 13 12.16 -14.63 -2.67
N GLY A 14 12.45 -13.73 -3.62
CA GLY A 14 11.43 -12.82 -4.15
C GLY A 14 10.32 -13.54 -4.90
N TRP A 15 10.67 -14.49 -5.78
CA TRP A 15 9.68 -15.29 -6.50
C TRP A 15 8.95 -16.28 -5.57
N GLN A 16 9.61 -16.76 -4.53
CA GLN A 16 8.98 -17.59 -3.52
C GLN A 16 7.89 -16.81 -2.76
N ALA A 17 8.19 -15.58 -2.31
CA ALA A 17 7.21 -14.72 -1.65
C ALA A 17 6.03 -14.39 -2.56
N GLU A 18 6.29 -14.11 -3.85
CA GLU A 18 5.25 -13.85 -4.83
C GLU A 18 4.34 -15.07 -5.07
N ALA A 19 4.93 -16.25 -5.21
CA ALA A 19 4.16 -17.49 -5.36
C ALA A 19 3.27 -17.77 -4.14
N LEU A 20 3.79 -17.57 -2.93
CA LEU A 20 3.03 -17.73 -1.69
C LEU A 20 1.86 -16.72 -1.62
N LYS A 21 2.09 -15.45 -1.98
CA LYS A 21 1.05 -14.42 -2.05
C LYS A 21 -0.07 -14.84 -3.02
N GLU A 22 0.26 -15.28 -4.23
CA GLU A 22 -0.74 -15.70 -5.21
C GLU A 22 -1.50 -16.96 -4.74
N ILE A 23 -0.83 -17.92 -4.12
CA ILE A 23 -1.49 -19.11 -3.54
C ILE A 23 -2.49 -18.68 -2.45
N ALA A 24 -2.10 -17.77 -1.56
CA ALA A 24 -2.99 -17.26 -0.52
C ALA A 24 -4.22 -16.57 -1.09
N LYS A 25 -4.05 -15.73 -2.11
CA LYS A 25 -5.11 -15.07 -2.85
C LYS A 25 -6.09 -16.07 -3.48
N GLU A 26 -5.60 -17.09 -4.17
CA GLU A 26 -6.44 -18.14 -4.75
C GLU A 26 -7.20 -18.92 -3.67
N MET A 27 -6.58 -19.17 -2.50
CA MET A 27 -7.26 -19.78 -1.35
C MET A 27 -8.42 -18.92 -0.83
N VAL A 28 -8.24 -17.58 -0.76
CA VAL A 28 -9.31 -16.65 -0.41
C VAL A 28 -10.48 -16.75 -1.40
N MET A 29 -10.21 -16.78 -2.69
CA MET A 29 -11.24 -16.92 -3.73
C MET A 29 -11.96 -18.26 -3.66
N ALA A 30 -11.26 -19.30 -3.21
CA ALA A 30 -11.84 -20.62 -2.96
C ALA A 30 -12.58 -20.75 -1.59
N GLY A 31 -12.66 -19.67 -0.80
CA GLY A 31 -13.31 -19.67 0.53
C GLY A 31 -12.48 -20.30 1.65
N MET A 32 -11.20 -20.58 1.41
CA MET A 32 -10.27 -21.20 2.37
C MET A 32 -9.60 -20.14 3.26
N PHE A 33 -10.39 -19.34 3.96
CA PHE A 33 -9.90 -18.13 4.66
C PHE A 33 -8.86 -18.42 5.75
N GLU A 34 -9.06 -19.44 6.58
CA GLU A 34 -8.12 -19.76 7.67
C GLU A 34 -6.76 -20.23 7.12
N GLN A 35 -6.79 -21.10 6.12
CA GLN A 35 -5.55 -21.57 5.48
C GLN A 35 -4.84 -20.44 4.75
N SER A 36 -5.59 -19.52 4.12
CA SER A 36 -4.99 -18.37 3.45
C SER A 36 -4.21 -17.47 4.39
N LYS A 37 -4.65 -17.29 5.65
CA LYS A 37 -3.91 -16.51 6.66
C LYS A 37 -2.52 -17.07 6.91
N GLU A 38 -2.41 -18.37 7.10
CA GLU A 38 -1.14 -19.05 7.33
C GLU A 38 -0.19 -18.86 6.13
N VAL A 39 -0.72 -18.93 4.92
CA VAL A 39 0.08 -18.74 3.70
C VAL A 39 0.50 -17.28 3.51
N PHE A 40 -0.35 -16.31 3.82
CA PHE A 40 0.06 -14.89 3.86
C PHE A 40 1.16 -14.64 4.89
N GLU A 41 1.10 -15.24 6.07
CA GLU A 41 2.17 -15.12 7.08
C GLU A 41 3.49 -15.71 6.58
N GLN A 42 3.45 -16.83 5.86
CA GLN A 42 4.64 -17.39 5.22
C GLN A 42 5.17 -16.46 4.12
N ALA A 43 4.30 -15.86 3.32
CA ALA A 43 4.68 -14.88 2.30
C ALA A 43 5.39 -13.67 2.91
N ILE A 44 4.88 -13.13 4.03
CA ILE A 44 5.49 -12.01 4.76
C ILE A 44 6.88 -12.41 5.26
N LYS A 45 7.02 -13.54 5.99
CA LYS A 45 8.31 -14.02 6.49
C LYS A 45 9.32 -14.25 5.37
N THR A 46 8.85 -14.72 4.21
CA THR A 46 9.70 -14.91 3.04
C THR A 46 10.11 -13.56 2.44
N ALA A 47 9.18 -12.60 2.32
CA ALA A 47 9.48 -11.26 1.83
C ALA A 47 10.51 -10.52 2.70
N GLU A 48 10.49 -10.70 4.03
CA GLU A 48 11.46 -10.12 4.96
C GLU A 48 12.91 -10.58 4.68
N ARG A 49 13.08 -11.73 4.05
CA ARG A 49 14.39 -12.30 3.68
C ARG A 49 14.92 -11.76 2.33
N ILE A 50 14.13 -10.99 1.59
CA ILE A 50 14.58 -10.40 0.32
C ILE A 50 15.71 -9.40 0.62
N GLU A 51 16.90 -9.61 0.06
CA GLU A 51 18.07 -8.77 0.30
C GLU A 51 17.92 -7.37 -0.27
N ASP A 52 17.40 -7.28 -1.50
CA ASP A 52 17.09 -6.01 -2.15
C ASP A 52 15.98 -5.28 -1.39
N VAL A 53 16.35 -4.18 -0.74
CA VAL A 53 15.47 -3.43 0.18
C VAL A 53 14.25 -2.85 -0.55
N TRP A 54 14.42 -2.38 -1.79
CA TRP A 54 13.32 -1.87 -2.58
C TRP A 54 12.33 -2.99 -2.96
N LYS A 55 12.84 -4.12 -3.43
CA LYS A 55 12.01 -5.28 -3.77
C LYS A 55 11.28 -5.79 -2.54
N ARG A 56 11.94 -5.80 -1.37
CA ARG A 56 11.32 -6.17 -0.09
C ARG A 56 10.15 -5.26 0.25
N ALA A 57 10.34 -3.93 0.22
CA ALA A 57 9.30 -2.95 0.52
C ALA A 57 8.11 -3.11 -0.45
N LYS A 58 8.39 -3.27 -1.75
CA LYS A 58 7.37 -3.51 -2.77
C LYS A 58 6.60 -4.80 -2.52
N THR A 59 7.29 -5.91 -2.26
CA THR A 59 6.65 -7.21 -2.02
C THR A 59 5.77 -7.18 -0.77
N LEU A 60 6.22 -6.55 0.32
CA LEU A 60 5.40 -6.36 1.52
C LEU A 60 4.14 -5.54 1.22
N LYS A 61 4.26 -4.43 0.46
CA LYS A 61 3.10 -3.65 0.01
C LYS A 61 2.13 -4.51 -0.81
N ASP A 62 2.63 -5.28 -1.77
CA ASP A 62 1.80 -6.13 -2.62
C ASP A 62 1.08 -7.24 -1.83
N ILE A 63 1.73 -7.81 -0.80
CA ILE A 63 1.10 -8.76 0.13
C ILE A 63 -0.01 -8.07 0.93
N ALA A 64 0.26 -6.88 1.48
CA ALA A 64 -0.72 -6.11 2.25
C ALA A 64 -1.97 -5.76 1.41
N GLU A 65 -1.79 -5.42 0.14
CA GLU A 65 -2.88 -5.16 -0.79
C GLU A 65 -3.80 -6.38 -0.94
N GLU A 66 -3.25 -7.58 -1.16
CA GLU A 66 -4.05 -8.80 -1.28
C GLU A 66 -4.71 -9.20 0.05
N MET A 67 -4.04 -8.97 1.17
CA MET A 67 -4.62 -9.18 2.51
C MET A 67 -5.80 -8.24 2.77
N ALA A 68 -5.70 -6.97 2.38
CA ALA A 68 -6.79 -6.00 2.51
C ALA A 68 -8.01 -6.42 1.67
N LYS A 69 -7.80 -6.85 0.42
CA LYS A 69 -8.85 -7.42 -0.44
C LYS A 69 -9.50 -8.67 0.18
N ALA A 70 -8.71 -9.46 0.91
CA ALA A 70 -9.17 -10.62 1.68
C ALA A 70 -9.87 -10.26 3.00
N ARG A 71 -10.14 -8.98 3.26
CA ARG A 71 -10.72 -8.42 4.50
C ARG A 71 -9.87 -8.61 5.76
N MET A 72 -8.58 -8.87 5.60
CA MET A 72 -7.60 -8.97 6.68
C MET A 72 -6.97 -7.58 6.95
N VAL A 73 -7.82 -6.56 7.12
CA VAL A 73 -7.42 -5.14 7.10
C VAL A 73 -6.40 -4.80 8.19
N GLU A 74 -6.60 -5.26 9.42
CA GLU A 74 -5.67 -4.94 10.51
C GLU A 74 -4.28 -5.55 10.28
N LYS A 75 -4.23 -6.76 9.75
CA LYS A 75 -2.94 -7.37 9.41
C LYS A 75 -2.27 -6.69 8.20
N ALA A 76 -3.06 -6.28 7.21
CA ALA A 76 -2.56 -5.48 6.08
C ALA A 76 -1.91 -4.16 6.56
N LYS A 77 -2.51 -3.47 7.54
CA LYS A 77 -1.95 -2.26 8.17
C LYS A 77 -0.58 -2.53 8.81
N GLU A 78 -0.46 -3.60 9.60
CA GLU A 78 0.82 -3.98 10.21
C GLU A 78 1.91 -4.22 9.16
N VAL A 79 1.55 -4.88 8.05
CA VAL A 79 2.50 -5.15 6.94
C VAL A 79 2.88 -3.87 6.19
N LEU A 80 1.95 -2.91 6.02
CA LEU A 80 2.28 -1.60 5.43
C LEU A 80 3.23 -0.80 6.32
N GLU A 81 3.08 -0.85 7.64
CA GLU A 81 4.04 -0.24 8.57
C GLU A 81 5.44 -0.87 8.45
N GLN A 82 5.52 -2.19 8.27
CA GLN A 82 6.80 -2.86 7.99
C GLN A 82 7.39 -2.42 6.64
N ALA A 83 6.56 -2.28 5.62
CA ALA A 83 6.99 -1.80 4.31
C ALA A 83 7.59 -0.38 4.41
N ILE A 84 6.94 0.55 5.14
CA ILE A 84 7.46 1.90 5.38
C ILE A 84 8.81 1.86 6.11
N LYS A 85 8.94 1.13 7.20
CA LYS A 85 10.22 0.98 7.91
C LYS A 85 11.33 0.46 7.00
N THR A 86 10.97 -0.41 6.05
CA THR A 86 11.91 -0.95 5.07
C THR A 86 12.40 0.14 4.10
N THR A 87 11.57 1.13 3.73
CA THR A 87 11.97 2.20 2.81
C THR A 87 13.12 3.06 3.34
N GLU A 88 13.28 3.19 4.65
CA GLU A 88 14.36 3.97 5.29
C GLU A 88 15.76 3.44 4.92
N ARG A 89 15.85 2.19 4.54
CA ARG A 89 17.09 1.52 4.14
C ARG A 89 17.37 1.60 2.63
N ILE A 90 16.45 2.14 1.85
CA ILE A 90 16.65 2.33 0.40
C ILE A 90 17.61 3.50 0.20
N LYS A 91 18.80 3.22 -0.35
CA LYS A 91 19.85 4.24 -0.57
C LYS A 91 19.55 5.14 -1.76
N ASP A 92 18.98 4.59 -2.82
CA ASP A 92 18.62 5.33 -4.02
C ASP A 92 17.39 6.20 -3.73
N ALA A 93 17.53 7.51 -3.96
CA ALA A 93 16.49 8.48 -3.63
C ALA A 93 15.24 8.33 -4.50
N GLU A 94 15.40 8.03 -5.80
CA GLU A 94 14.26 7.86 -6.71
C GLU A 94 13.43 6.64 -6.33
N TRP A 95 14.09 5.51 -6.06
CA TRP A 95 13.41 4.30 -5.61
C TRP A 95 12.77 4.46 -4.23
N ARG A 96 13.39 5.23 -3.33
CA ARG A 96 12.80 5.54 -2.02
C ARG A 96 11.54 6.37 -2.17
N ILE A 97 11.57 7.44 -2.96
CA ILE A 97 10.42 8.30 -3.27
C ILE A 97 9.28 7.49 -3.88
N TRP A 98 9.59 6.66 -4.87
CA TRP A 98 8.59 5.80 -5.49
C TRP A 98 7.96 4.83 -4.50
N ALA A 99 8.76 4.18 -3.65
CA ALA A 99 8.28 3.25 -2.64
C ALA A 99 7.36 3.95 -1.61
N LEU A 100 7.77 5.12 -1.10
CA LEU A 100 6.95 5.92 -0.17
C LEU A 100 5.59 6.27 -0.80
N LYS A 101 5.59 6.72 -2.05
CA LYS A 101 4.36 7.07 -2.77
C LYS A 101 3.40 5.87 -2.86
N VAL A 102 3.84 4.74 -3.40
CA VAL A 102 2.95 3.59 -3.62
C VAL A 102 2.47 2.95 -2.32
N ILE A 103 3.25 3.05 -1.24
CA ILE A 103 2.82 2.57 0.07
C ILE A 103 1.80 3.54 0.69
N ALA A 104 2.00 4.86 0.57
CA ALA A 104 1.02 5.85 1.01
C ALA A 104 -0.34 5.68 0.30
N GLU A 105 -0.34 5.45 -1.01
CA GLU A 105 -1.54 5.14 -1.77
C GLU A 105 -2.26 3.87 -1.28
N GLU A 106 -1.51 2.83 -0.91
CA GLU A 106 -2.11 1.62 -0.36
C GLU A 106 -2.66 1.83 1.06
N MET A 107 -1.97 2.64 1.89
CA MET A 107 -2.46 3.06 3.21
C MET A 107 -3.83 3.77 3.12
N VAL A 108 -4.02 4.61 2.12
CA VAL A 108 -5.32 5.27 1.85
C VAL A 108 -6.43 4.25 1.63
N LYS A 109 -6.19 3.21 0.85
CA LYS A 109 -7.19 2.17 0.55
C LYS A 109 -7.63 1.39 1.78
N VAL A 110 -6.75 1.25 2.78
CA VAL A 110 -7.06 0.58 4.05
C VAL A 110 -7.45 1.54 5.17
N GLY A 111 -7.61 2.84 4.87
CA GLY A 111 -8.07 3.86 5.82
C GLY A 111 -7.00 4.37 6.79
N MET A 112 -5.71 4.17 6.51
CA MET A 112 -4.58 4.68 7.30
C MET A 112 -4.21 6.11 6.87
N PHE A 113 -5.16 7.05 6.95
CA PHE A 113 -4.98 8.40 6.39
C PHE A 113 -3.89 9.20 7.09
N GLU A 114 -3.77 9.12 8.41
CA GLU A 114 -2.74 9.83 9.18
C GLU A 114 -1.34 9.33 8.79
N GLN A 115 -1.14 8.02 8.78
CA GLN A 115 0.14 7.42 8.37
C GLN A 115 0.46 7.67 6.88
N ALA A 116 -0.56 7.71 6.03
CA ALA A 116 -0.38 8.09 4.63
C ALA A 116 0.11 9.54 4.50
N MET A 117 -0.43 10.47 5.29
CA MET A 117 0.03 11.87 5.36
C MET A 117 1.48 11.96 5.83
N GLU A 118 1.82 11.35 6.96
CA GLU A 118 3.19 11.31 7.47
C GLU A 118 4.17 10.72 6.44
N THR A 119 3.72 9.71 5.69
CA THR A 119 4.51 9.09 4.62
C THR A 119 4.70 10.04 3.44
N ALA A 120 3.64 10.76 3.04
CA ALA A 120 3.72 11.74 1.94
C ALA A 120 4.64 12.93 2.28
N GLU A 121 4.66 13.39 3.53
CA GLU A 121 5.58 14.46 3.99
C GLU A 121 7.06 14.08 3.86
N ARG A 122 7.38 12.80 3.85
CA ARG A 122 8.74 12.27 3.66
C ARG A 122 9.17 12.22 2.19
N ILE A 123 8.27 12.50 1.25
CA ILE A 123 8.57 12.52 -0.18
C ILE A 123 9.22 13.86 -0.54
N GLU A 124 10.53 13.84 -0.81
CA GLU A 124 11.32 15.05 -1.09
C GLU A 124 11.00 15.70 -2.45
N SER A 125 10.41 14.95 -3.39
CA SER A 125 10.02 15.46 -4.71
C SER A 125 8.64 16.10 -4.66
N VAL A 126 8.58 17.42 -4.90
CA VAL A 126 7.31 18.20 -4.89
C VAL A 126 6.24 17.59 -5.80
N GLY A 127 6.61 17.11 -7.00
CA GLY A 127 5.66 16.49 -7.92
C GLY A 127 5.11 15.16 -7.42
N TRP A 128 5.95 14.29 -6.87
CA TRP A 128 5.52 13.01 -6.30
C TRP A 128 4.76 13.18 -4.99
N GLN A 129 5.16 14.16 -4.16
CA GLN A 129 4.43 14.53 -2.95
C GLN A 129 3.03 15.05 -3.29
N ALA A 130 2.91 15.92 -4.28
CA ALA A 130 1.62 16.45 -4.75
C ALA A 130 0.69 15.33 -5.25
N GLU A 131 1.23 14.33 -5.95
CA GLU A 131 0.46 13.17 -6.39
C GLU A 131 -0.02 12.33 -5.20
N ALA A 132 0.85 12.06 -4.22
CA ALA A 132 0.48 11.33 -3.01
C ALA A 132 -0.60 12.07 -2.20
N LEU A 133 -0.45 13.38 -1.99
CA LEU A 133 -1.42 14.21 -1.29
C LEU A 133 -2.77 14.24 -2.02
N LYS A 134 -2.76 14.29 -3.37
CA LYS A 134 -3.99 14.19 -4.16
C LYS A 134 -4.73 12.88 -3.89
N GLU A 135 -4.03 11.74 -3.94
CA GLU A 135 -4.64 10.44 -3.69
C GLU A 135 -5.18 10.33 -2.25
N ILE A 136 -4.47 10.89 -1.26
CA ILE A 136 -4.94 10.95 0.13
C ILE A 136 -6.22 11.78 0.24
N ALA A 137 -6.24 12.98 -0.33
CA ALA A 137 -7.41 13.86 -0.32
C ALA A 137 -8.63 13.20 -0.95
N VAL A 138 -8.46 12.57 -2.12
CA VAL A 138 -9.54 11.85 -2.82
C VAL A 138 -10.01 10.64 -2.00
N GLY A 139 -9.09 9.89 -1.39
CA GLY A 139 -9.42 8.77 -0.50
C GLY A 139 -10.22 9.18 0.72
N MET A 140 -9.84 10.29 1.36
CA MET A 140 -10.60 10.89 2.48
C MET A 140 -11.99 11.31 2.05
N ALA A 141 -12.14 11.93 0.86
CA ALA A 141 -13.45 12.33 0.34
C ALA A 141 -14.35 11.12 0.10
N LYS A 142 -13.84 10.03 -0.49
CA LYS A 142 -14.58 8.76 -0.65
C LYS A 142 -15.00 8.14 0.68
N ALA A 143 -14.24 8.38 1.75
CA ALA A 143 -14.59 7.98 3.11
C ALA A 143 -15.56 8.95 3.81
N GLY A 144 -16.02 10.02 3.14
CA GLY A 144 -16.92 11.04 3.69
C GLY A 144 -16.22 12.08 4.58
N MET A 145 -14.89 12.08 4.63
CA MET A 145 -14.07 13.00 5.44
C MET A 145 -13.79 14.31 4.69
N PHE A 146 -14.84 15.01 4.25
CA PHE A 146 -14.73 16.14 3.31
C PHE A 146 -13.89 17.31 3.83
N GLU A 147 -14.03 17.66 5.13
CA GLU A 147 -13.24 18.75 5.71
C GLU A 147 -11.74 18.44 5.71
N GLN A 148 -11.38 17.22 6.08
CA GLN A 148 -9.99 16.76 6.06
C GLN A 148 -9.47 16.70 4.61
N ALA A 149 -10.26 16.17 3.68
CA ALA A 149 -9.92 16.12 2.26
C ALA A 149 -9.60 17.50 1.69
N MET A 150 -10.41 18.51 2.01
CA MET A 150 -10.18 19.90 1.60
C MET A 150 -8.88 20.46 2.18
N LYS A 151 -8.61 20.23 3.47
CA LYS A 151 -7.35 20.67 4.10
C LYS A 151 -6.13 20.04 3.44
N VAL A 152 -6.19 18.75 3.12
CA VAL A 152 -5.10 18.07 2.41
C VAL A 152 -4.92 18.63 1.00
N ALA A 153 -6.02 18.92 0.29
CA ALA A 153 -5.96 19.55 -1.04
C ALA A 153 -5.30 20.94 -1.00
N GLU A 154 -5.52 21.73 0.06
CA GLU A 154 -4.85 23.03 0.26
C GLU A 154 -3.33 22.92 0.44
N MET A 155 -2.83 21.77 0.91
CA MET A 155 -1.39 21.52 1.07
C MET A 155 -0.68 21.19 -0.25
N ILE A 156 -1.42 20.93 -1.32
CA ILE A 156 -0.85 20.57 -2.62
C ILE A 156 -0.29 21.81 -3.30
N GLU A 157 1.04 21.94 -3.37
CA GLU A 157 1.71 23.09 -4.01
C GLU A 157 1.61 23.05 -5.54
N TYR A 158 1.38 21.90 -6.14
CA TYR A 158 1.29 21.74 -7.60
C TYR A 158 -0.13 22.02 -8.08
N ALA A 159 -0.36 23.19 -8.69
CA ALA A 159 -1.67 23.71 -9.02
C ALA A 159 -2.56 22.75 -9.85
N GLU A 160 -1.96 22.02 -10.81
CA GLU A 160 -2.67 21.01 -11.59
C GLU A 160 -3.21 19.89 -10.71
N LYS A 161 -2.38 19.35 -9.82
CA LYS A 161 -2.76 18.28 -8.89
C LYS A 161 -3.75 18.75 -7.84
N GLN A 162 -3.62 19.97 -7.37
CA GLN A 162 -4.60 20.62 -6.49
C GLN A 162 -5.96 20.72 -7.16
N ALA A 163 -6.01 21.18 -8.41
CA ALA A 163 -7.25 21.28 -9.16
C ALA A 163 -7.89 19.91 -9.43
N GLU A 164 -7.08 18.88 -9.74
CA GLU A 164 -7.56 17.49 -9.87
C GLU A 164 -8.18 16.99 -8.56
N ALA A 165 -7.50 17.19 -7.43
CA ALA A 165 -8.01 16.80 -6.11
C ALA A 165 -9.34 17.47 -5.78
N LEU A 166 -9.44 18.79 -5.94
CA LEU A 166 -10.66 19.56 -5.68
C LEU A 166 -11.83 19.12 -6.54
N LYS A 167 -11.58 18.80 -7.81
CA LYS A 167 -12.60 18.28 -8.73
C LYS A 167 -13.17 16.94 -8.25
N GLU A 168 -12.30 15.99 -7.86
CA GLU A 168 -12.74 14.69 -7.37
C GLU A 168 -13.45 14.81 -6.01
N ILE A 169 -12.95 15.65 -5.10
CA ILE A 169 -13.61 15.92 -3.80
C ILE A 169 -15.03 16.47 -4.04
N ALA A 170 -15.18 17.47 -4.94
CA ALA A 170 -16.47 18.05 -5.25
C ALA A 170 -17.44 17.02 -5.82
N LYS A 171 -16.96 16.11 -6.66
CA LYS A 171 -17.75 15.01 -7.20
C LYS A 171 -18.26 14.06 -6.11
N GLU A 172 -17.38 13.65 -5.17
CA GLU A 172 -17.76 12.81 -4.04
C GLU A 172 -18.77 13.51 -3.11
N MET A 173 -18.60 14.82 -2.86
CA MET A 173 -19.55 15.61 -2.07
C MET A 173 -20.95 15.65 -2.73
N VAL A 174 -21.03 15.81 -4.05
CA VAL A 174 -22.31 15.80 -4.79
C VAL A 174 -22.95 14.42 -4.75
N MET A 175 -22.18 13.34 -4.78
CA MET A 175 -22.73 11.97 -4.71
C MET A 175 -23.22 11.61 -3.30
N ALA A 176 -22.70 12.25 -2.28
CA ALA A 176 -23.05 11.98 -0.88
C ALA A 176 -24.27 12.80 -0.39
N GLY A 177 -24.63 13.90 -1.05
CA GLY A 177 -25.73 14.83 -0.69
C GLY A 177 -26.96 14.63 -1.46
#